data_57b564166b6a847bfa609b198f70bb48
#
_entry.id   57b564166b6a847bfa609b198f70bb48
#
_cell.length_a   1.000
_cell.length_b   1.000
_cell.length_c   1.000
_cell.angle_alpha   90.00
_cell.angle_beta   90.00
_cell.angle_gamma   90.00
#
_symmetry.space_group_name_H-M   'P 1'
#
loop_
_entity.id
_entity.type
_entity.pdbx_description
1 polymer ?
#
loop_
_entity_poly.entity_id
_entity_poly.type
_entity_poly.pdbx_seq_one_letter_code
_entity_poly.pdbx_strand_id
1 'polypeptide(L)'
;MLQTLLDSCAALGVPLTAAQAEKLCEFGARLLEQNRVMNLTAITEPQAVAKLHFADCLALLRIVPFSGRRVIDVGCGAGFPGVPLKLGEPSLDLTLLDSLGKRVTWLEATLRDMGVPAQCVCARAEDYAAKAREQYDIATSRAVARLNILAELCLPFVKPGGYFLAMKAAAAAEELEEAKRGIARLGGRVEK
;
A
#
# COMPACT_ATOMS: atom_id res chain seq x y z
N MET A 1 -20.30 -2.88 5.28
CA MET A 1 -18.97 -2.98 4.64
C MET A 1 -19.01 -3.69 3.30
N LEU A 2 -19.44 -4.96 3.20
CA LEU A 2 -19.34 -5.78 1.99
C LEU A 2 -20.01 -5.13 0.76
N GLN A 3 -21.28 -4.75 0.83
CA GLN A 3 -21.97 -4.15 -0.31
C GLN A 3 -21.32 -2.82 -0.75
N THR A 4 -20.98 -1.96 0.21
CA THR A 4 -20.28 -0.70 -0.07
C THR A 4 -18.94 -0.93 -0.79
N LEU A 5 -18.18 -1.95 -0.39
CA LEU A 5 -16.92 -2.33 -1.02
C LEU A 5 -17.14 -2.77 -2.47
N LEU A 6 -18.08 -3.69 -2.71
CA LEU A 6 -18.39 -4.20 -4.03
C LEU A 6 -18.84 -3.08 -4.98
N ASP A 7 -19.76 -2.23 -4.54
CA ASP A 7 -20.27 -1.10 -5.34
C ASP A 7 -19.16 -0.08 -5.66
N SER A 8 -18.32 0.24 -4.66
CA SER A 8 -17.23 1.18 -4.86
C SER A 8 -16.17 0.65 -5.81
N CYS A 9 -15.79 -0.62 -5.68
CA CYS A 9 -14.81 -1.24 -6.57
C CYS A 9 -15.34 -1.42 -7.99
N ALA A 10 -16.62 -1.77 -8.15
CA ALA A 10 -17.26 -1.85 -9.46
C ALA A 10 -17.28 -0.48 -10.15
N ALA A 11 -17.64 0.58 -9.43
CA ALA A 11 -17.64 1.96 -9.94
C ALA A 11 -16.24 2.43 -10.39
N LEU A 12 -15.18 1.95 -9.72
CA LEU A 12 -13.78 2.22 -10.08
C LEU A 12 -13.27 1.30 -11.20
N GLY A 13 -14.08 0.34 -11.69
CA GLY A 13 -13.69 -0.62 -12.69
C GLY A 13 -12.68 -1.68 -12.19
N VAL A 14 -12.72 -1.99 -10.90
CA VAL A 14 -11.94 -3.05 -10.24
C VAL A 14 -12.93 -4.04 -9.60
N PRO A 15 -13.66 -4.82 -10.39
CA PRO A 15 -14.63 -5.77 -9.83
C PRO A 15 -13.91 -6.84 -8.99
N LEU A 16 -14.45 -7.10 -7.81
CA LEU A 16 -13.94 -8.12 -6.89
C LEU A 16 -14.77 -9.39 -7.01
N THR A 17 -14.11 -10.54 -6.87
CA THR A 17 -14.81 -11.79 -6.59
C THR A 17 -15.38 -11.78 -5.16
N ALA A 18 -16.37 -12.63 -4.88
CA ALA A 18 -16.93 -12.77 -3.53
C ALA A 18 -15.83 -13.10 -2.50
N ALA A 19 -14.94 -14.03 -2.82
CA ALA A 19 -13.85 -14.43 -1.93
C ALA A 19 -12.87 -13.28 -1.63
N GLN A 20 -12.53 -12.43 -2.60
CA GLN A 20 -11.70 -11.24 -2.37
C GLN A 20 -12.39 -10.24 -1.47
N ALA A 21 -13.67 -9.97 -1.73
CA ALA A 21 -14.45 -9.04 -0.92
C ALA A 21 -14.65 -9.54 0.53
N GLU A 22 -14.88 -10.83 0.73
CA GLU A 22 -14.95 -11.44 2.06
C GLU A 22 -13.64 -11.31 2.83
N LYS A 23 -12.49 -11.60 2.19
CA LYS A 23 -11.17 -11.43 2.81
C LYS A 23 -10.86 -9.97 3.15
N LEU A 24 -11.23 -9.02 2.32
CA LEU A 24 -11.11 -7.59 2.62
C LEU A 24 -11.99 -7.20 3.82
N CYS A 25 -13.21 -7.72 3.91
CA CYS A 25 -14.09 -7.50 5.05
C CYS A 25 -13.53 -8.13 6.34
N GLU A 26 -12.96 -9.33 6.26
CA GLU A 26 -12.26 -9.98 7.37
C GLU A 26 -11.09 -9.12 7.87
N PHE A 27 -10.23 -8.65 6.96
CA PHE A 27 -9.13 -7.74 7.32
C PHE A 27 -9.65 -6.45 7.94
N GLY A 28 -10.73 -5.87 7.40
CA GLY A 28 -11.38 -4.68 7.96
C GLY A 28 -11.90 -4.88 9.38
N ALA A 29 -12.49 -6.03 9.69
CA ALA A 29 -12.95 -6.35 11.03
C ALA A 29 -11.77 -6.43 12.02
N ARG A 30 -10.68 -7.13 11.66
CA ARG A 30 -9.46 -7.24 12.47
C ARG A 30 -8.78 -5.88 12.67
N LEU A 31 -8.75 -5.04 11.62
CA LEU A 31 -8.24 -3.67 11.69
C LEU A 31 -9.02 -2.83 12.70
N LEU A 32 -10.35 -2.84 12.64
CA LEU A 32 -11.21 -2.05 13.53
C LEU A 32 -11.12 -2.53 14.99
N GLU A 33 -10.98 -3.83 15.20
CA GLU A 33 -10.75 -4.40 16.54
C GLU A 33 -9.40 -3.93 17.09
N GLN A 34 -8.32 -4.08 16.33
CA GLN A 34 -6.98 -3.68 16.77
C GLN A 34 -6.86 -2.16 16.94
N ASN A 35 -7.62 -1.39 16.14
CA ASN A 35 -7.60 0.07 16.20
C ASN A 35 -8.01 0.61 17.58
N ARG A 36 -8.81 -0.15 18.35
CA ARG A 36 -9.21 0.22 19.72
C ARG A 36 -8.04 0.35 20.70
N VAL A 37 -6.92 -0.33 20.40
CA VAL A 37 -5.75 -0.39 21.29
C VAL A 37 -4.48 0.18 20.66
N MET A 38 -4.43 0.35 19.32
CA MET A 38 -3.17 0.71 18.63
C MET A 38 -3.24 2.01 17.81
N ASN A 39 -4.41 2.62 17.66
CA ASN A 39 -4.61 3.84 16.84
C ASN A 39 -4.00 3.69 15.42
N LEU A 40 -4.44 2.69 14.70
CA LEU A 40 -3.96 2.36 13.34
C LEU A 40 -4.54 3.29 12.28
N THR A 41 -5.77 3.76 12.48
CA THR A 41 -6.49 4.64 11.56
C THR A 41 -7.47 5.55 12.31
N ALA A 42 -7.69 6.74 11.76
CA ALA A 42 -8.75 7.64 12.22
C ALA A 42 -10.15 7.26 11.68
N ILE A 43 -10.21 6.40 10.66
CA ILE A 43 -11.45 5.95 10.04
C ILE A 43 -11.94 4.69 10.76
N THR A 44 -13.05 4.82 11.49
CA THR A 44 -13.60 3.74 12.34
C THR A 44 -14.92 3.17 11.86
N GLU A 45 -15.60 3.86 10.94
CA GLU A 45 -16.86 3.38 10.36
C GLU A 45 -16.60 2.33 9.27
N PRO A 46 -17.21 1.12 9.35
CA PRO A 46 -16.95 0.04 8.40
C PRO A 46 -17.16 0.42 6.93
N GLN A 47 -18.18 1.23 6.62
CA GLN A 47 -18.46 1.69 5.26
C GLN A 47 -17.40 2.68 4.77
N ALA A 48 -16.91 3.55 5.66
CA ALA A 48 -15.83 4.47 5.35
C ALA A 48 -14.50 3.73 5.13
N VAL A 49 -14.19 2.69 5.91
CA VAL A 49 -13.04 1.80 5.68
C VAL A 49 -13.11 1.15 4.30
N ALA A 50 -14.29 0.61 3.92
CA ALA A 50 -14.49 0.00 2.61
C ALA A 50 -14.22 0.98 1.46
N LYS A 51 -14.70 2.22 1.57
CA LYS A 51 -14.62 3.22 0.51
C LYS A 51 -13.27 3.95 0.50
N LEU A 52 -12.88 4.51 1.66
CA LEU A 52 -11.74 5.44 1.77
C LEU A 52 -10.39 4.73 2.04
N HIS A 53 -10.44 3.45 2.38
CA HIS A 53 -9.23 2.64 2.49
C HIS A 53 -9.17 1.59 1.40
N PHE A 54 -10.10 0.64 1.35
CA PHE A 54 -9.97 -0.50 0.45
C PHE A 54 -10.16 -0.12 -1.02
N ALA A 55 -11.28 0.49 -1.38
CA ALA A 55 -11.55 0.85 -2.78
C ALA A 55 -10.51 1.84 -3.32
N ASP A 56 -10.10 2.82 -2.50
CA ASP A 56 -9.05 3.79 -2.84
C ASP A 56 -7.70 3.09 -3.13
N CYS A 57 -7.29 2.14 -2.28
CA CYS A 57 -6.08 1.36 -2.53
C CYS A 57 -6.19 0.48 -3.78
N LEU A 58 -7.32 -0.17 -3.97
CA LEU A 58 -7.56 -1.07 -5.11
C LEU A 58 -7.61 -0.34 -6.45
N ALA A 59 -7.92 0.96 -6.47
CA ALA A 59 -7.85 1.79 -7.68
C ALA A 59 -6.45 1.77 -8.32
N LEU A 60 -5.38 1.54 -7.56
CA LEU A 60 -4.02 1.41 -8.07
C LEU A 60 -3.86 0.24 -9.05
N LEU A 61 -4.68 -0.82 -8.93
CA LEU A 61 -4.66 -1.96 -9.86
C LEU A 61 -5.00 -1.58 -11.31
N ARG A 62 -5.57 -0.39 -11.52
CA ARG A 62 -5.88 0.18 -12.84
C ARG A 62 -4.75 0.99 -13.45
N ILE A 63 -3.77 1.37 -12.65
CA ILE A 63 -2.70 2.29 -13.09
C ILE A 63 -1.58 1.52 -13.78
N VAL A 64 -1.16 0.41 -13.19
CA VAL A 64 -0.11 -0.47 -13.71
C VAL A 64 -0.47 -1.94 -13.45
N PRO A 65 0.08 -2.90 -14.23
CA PRO A 65 -0.16 -4.31 -14.00
C PRO A 65 0.57 -4.80 -12.73
N PHE A 66 -0.17 -5.39 -11.78
CA PHE A 66 0.35 -5.95 -10.53
C PHE A 66 0.54 -7.47 -10.55
N SER A 67 -0.11 -8.18 -11.49
CA SER A 67 -0.10 -9.63 -11.53
C SER A 67 1.30 -10.21 -11.61
N GLY A 68 1.66 -11.08 -10.65
CA GLY A 68 2.98 -11.71 -10.55
C GLY A 68 4.13 -10.76 -10.20
N ARG A 69 3.86 -9.50 -9.86
CA ARG A 69 4.89 -8.50 -9.56
C ARG A 69 5.35 -8.57 -8.11
N ARG A 70 6.62 -8.25 -7.89
CA ARG A 70 7.17 -8.00 -6.56
C ARG A 70 6.86 -6.56 -6.14
N VAL A 71 6.12 -6.42 -5.06
CA VAL A 71 5.61 -5.13 -4.57
C VAL A 71 6.13 -4.86 -3.16
N ILE A 72 6.63 -3.65 -2.92
CA ILE A 72 6.96 -3.18 -1.57
C ILE A 72 6.06 -2.01 -1.18
N ASP A 73 5.44 -2.09 -0.01
CA ASP A 73 4.69 -1.00 0.60
C ASP A 73 5.54 -0.34 1.68
N VAL A 74 6.02 0.87 1.40
CA VAL A 74 6.98 1.60 2.25
C VAL A 74 6.25 2.50 3.23
N GLY A 75 6.44 2.24 4.52
CA GLY A 75 5.67 2.88 5.58
C GLY A 75 4.24 2.38 5.62
N CYS A 76 4.07 1.07 5.52
CA CYS A 76 2.77 0.42 5.33
C CYS A 76 1.75 0.68 6.46
N GLY A 77 2.20 1.09 7.65
CA GLY A 77 1.35 1.44 8.77
C GLY A 77 0.39 0.32 9.17
N ALA A 78 -0.90 0.53 8.91
CA ALA A 78 -1.95 -0.47 9.12
C ALA A 78 -2.11 -1.46 7.95
N GLY A 79 -1.12 -1.51 7.02
CA GLY A 79 -1.14 -2.38 5.84
C GLY A 79 -1.68 -1.72 4.58
N PHE A 80 -1.65 -0.40 4.49
CA PHE A 80 -2.18 0.34 3.35
C PHE A 80 -1.10 1.05 2.52
N PRO A 81 -1.11 0.88 1.20
CA PRO A 81 -2.08 0.16 0.37
C PRO A 81 -1.81 -1.33 0.19
N GLY A 82 -0.71 -1.88 0.71
CA GLY A 82 -0.19 -3.21 0.40
C GLY A 82 -1.19 -4.35 0.62
N VAL A 83 -1.85 -4.42 1.78
CA VAL A 83 -2.77 -5.53 2.10
C VAL A 83 -3.99 -5.54 1.19
N PRO A 84 -4.73 -4.43 0.96
CA PRO A 84 -5.80 -4.41 -0.04
C PRO A 84 -5.34 -4.83 -1.45
N LEU A 85 -4.16 -4.38 -1.89
CA LEU A 85 -3.60 -4.78 -3.18
C LEU A 85 -3.37 -6.29 -3.26
N LYS A 86 -2.80 -6.90 -2.22
CA LYS A 86 -2.57 -8.35 -2.14
C LYS A 86 -3.87 -9.15 -2.14
N LEU A 87 -4.91 -8.64 -1.47
CA LEU A 87 -6.22 -9.29 -1.43
C LEU A 87 -6.99 -9.13 -2.75
N GLY A 88 -6.79 -8.01 -3.46
CA GLY A 88 -7.36 -7.76 -4.78
C GLY A 88 -6.61 -8.44 -5.92
N GLU A 89 -5.29 -8.62 -5.79
CA GLU A 89 -4.44 -9.33 -6.75
C GLU A 89 -3.56 -10.36 -6.00
N PRO A 90 -4.09 -11.56 -5.77
CA PRO A 90 -3.40 -12.57 -4.95
C PRO A 90 -2.06 -13.06 -5.50
N SER A 91 -1.79 -12.88 -6.79
CA SER A 91 -0.56 -13.34 -7.42
C SER A 91 0.65 -12.44 -7.16
N LEU A 92 0.45 -11.19 -6.70
CA LEU A 92 1.58 -10.31 -6.39
C LEU A 92 2.38 -10.83 -5.17
N ASP A 93 3.70 -10.61 -5.17
CA ASP A 93 4.60 -10.92 -4.07
C ASP A 93 4.79 -9.65 -3.22
N LEU A 94 4.20 -9.64 -2.01
CA LEU A 94 4.09 -8.46 -1.14
C LEU A 94 5.15 -8.42 -0.06
N THR A 95 5.86 -7.29 0.03
CA THR A 95 6.64 -6.90 1.20
C THR A 95 6.02 -5.67 1.86
N LEU A 96 5.75 -5.76 3.16
CA LEU A 96 5.26 -4.66 4.00
C LEU A 96 6.43 -4.16 4.85
N LEU A 97 6.83 -2.91 4.67
CA LEU A 97 7.94 -2.29 5.38
C LEU A 97 7.45 -1.16 6.28
N ASP A 98 7.72 -1.25 7.58
CA ASP A 98 7.47 -0.15 8.53
C ASP A 98 8.53 -0.15 9.64
N SER A 99 8.83 1.02 10.18
CA SER A 99 9.81 1.17 11.28
C SER A 99 9.21 0.89 12.66
N LEU A 100 7.88 0.80 12.78
CA LEU A 100 7.19 0.59 14.05
C LEU A 100 6.90 -0.89 14.29
N GLY A 101 7.74 -1.55 15.09
CA GLY A 101 7.68 -2.99 15.35
C GLY A 101 6.31 -3.50 15.76
N LYS A 102 5.56 -2.75 16.59
CA LYS A 102 4.21 -3.14 17.02
C LYS A 102 3.24 -3.32 15.84
N ARG A 103 3.32 -2.44 14.81
CA ARG A 103 2.48 -2.52 13.61
C ARG A 103 2.89 -3.72 12.76
N VAL A 104 4.18 -3.90 12.55
CA VAL A 104 4.73 -5.03 11.77
C VAL A 104 4.35 -6.36 12.40
N THR A 105 4.51 -6.52 13.72
CA THR A 105 4.12 -7.74 14.44
C THR A 105 2.63 -8.04 14.32
N TRP A 106 1.79 -7.02 14.44
CA TRP A 106 0.34 -7.18 14.25
C TRP A 106 -0.03 -7.59 12.83
N LEU A 107 0.56 -6.94 11.81
CA LEU A 107 0.32 -7.28 10.41
C LEU A 107 0.75 -8.70 10.10
N GLU A 108 1.93 -9.11 10.55
CA GLU A 108 2.46 -10.47 10.35
C GLU A 108 1.53 -11.52 10.96
N ALA A 109 1.10 -11.33 12.20
CA ALA A 109 0.16 -12.23 12.86
C ALA A 109 -1.18 -12.27 12.14
N THR A 110 -1.74 -11.10 11.79
CA THR A 110 -3.03 -10.99 11.12
C THR A 110 -3.02 -11.69 9.75
N LEU A 111 -2.00 -11.44 8.92
CA LEU A 111 -1.91 -12.03 7.58
C LEU A 111 -1.65 -13.53 7.63
N ARG A 112 -0.83 -14.00 8.57
CA ARG A 112 -0.63 -15.43 8.81
C ARG A 112 -1.94 -16.12 9.18
N ASP A 113 -2.71 -15.57 10.11
CA ASP A 113 -3.97 -16.13 10.58
C ASP A 113 -5.06 -16.12 9.48
N MET A 114 -4.98 -15.17 8.56
CA MET A 114 -5.84 -15.09 7.36
C MET A 114 -5.36 -16.00 6.21
N GLY A 115 -4.20 -16.63 6.33
CA GLY A 115 -3.59 -17.43 5.26
C GLY A 115 -3.17 -16.58 4.05
N VAL A 116 -2.76 -15.33 4.27
CA VAL A 116 -2.32 -14.39 3.23
C VAL A 116 -0.79 -14.29 3.25
N PRO A 117 -0.08 -14.83 2.25
CA PRO A 117 1.37 -14.77 2.22
C PRO A 117 1.86 -13.33 1.94
N ALA A 118 2.68 -12.81 2.84
CA ALA A 118 3.38 -11.54 2.68
C ALA A 118 4.64 -11.52 3.56
N GLN A 119 5.66 -10.80 3.14
CA GLN A 119 6.83 -10.53 3.96
C GLN A 119 6.61 -9.26 4.78
N CYS A 120 6.75 -9.34 6.10
CA CYS A 120 6.69 -8.18 6.99
C CYS A 120 8.09 -7.84 7.49
N VAL A 121 8.53 -6.60 7.28
CA VAL A 121 9.89 -6.14 7.61
C VAL A 121 9.81 -4.96 8.55
N CYS A 122 10.44 -5.08 9.71
CA CYS A 122 10.59 -4.00 10.67
C CYS A 122 11.95 -3.34 10.48
N ALA A 123 12.00 -2.23 9.73
CA ALA A 123 13.22 -1.46 9.50
C ALA A 123 12.89 -0.03 9.05
N ARG A 124 13.88 0.86 9.13
CA ARG A 124 13.83 2.14 8.41
C ARG A 124 14.02 1.86 6.92
N ALA A 125 13.35 2.65 6.06
CA ALA A 125 13.43 2.47 4.62
C ALA A 125 14.86 2.64 4.10
N GLU A 126 15.59 3.62 4.62
CA GLU A 126 16.98 3.92 4.28
C GLU A 126 17.89 2.73 4.56
N ASP A 127 17.72 2.08 5.71
CA ASP A 127 18.54 0.93 6.13
C ASP A 127 18.21 -0.31 5.31
N TYR A 128 16.93 -0.53 5.04
CA TYR A 128 16.48 -1.70 4.25
C TYR A 128 16.86 -1.57 2.78
N ALA A 129 16.87 -0.36 2.22
CA ALA A 129 17.28 -0.09 0.86
C ALA A 129 18.73 -0.55 0.55
N ALA A 130 19.62 -0.54 1.54
CA ALA A 130 20.98 -1.06 1.39
C ALA A 130 21.01 -2.56 1.04
N LYS A 131 19.99 -3.32 1.46
CA LYS A 131 19.89 -4.78 1.25
C LYS A 131 18.95 -5.17 0.11
N ALA A 132 18.00 -4.30 -0.23
CA ALA A 132 16.90 -4.61 -1.13
C ALA A 132 16.79 -3.62 -2.32
N ARG A 133 17.91 -2.99 -2.69
CA ARG A 133 17.98 -2.01 -3.78
C ARG A 133 17.60 -2.67 -5.10
N GLU A 134 16.73 -1.97 -5.85
CA GLU A 134 16.30 -2.39 -7.20
C GLU A 134 15.76 -3.83 -7.28
N GLN A 135 15.07 -4.29 -6.23
CA GLN A 135 14.54 -5.66 -6.19
C GLN A 135 13.04 -5.76 -6.45
N TYR A 136 12.32 -4.65 -6.48
CA TYR A 136 10.87 -4.62 -6.62
C TYR A 136 10.46 -4.04 -7.97
N ASP A 137 9.39 -4.60 -8.53
CA ASP A 137 8.79 -4.09 -9.77
C ASP A 137 7.97 -2.84 -9.47
N ILE A 138 7.36 -2.78 -8.28
CA ILE A 138 6.52 -1.68 -7.83
C ILE A 138 6.84 -1.35 -6.36
N ALA A 139 7.03 -0.07 -6.07
CA ALA A 139 6.96 0.47 -4.72
C ALA A 139 5.67 1.26 -4.55
N THR A 140 5.02 1.12 -3.41
CA THR A 140 3.85 1.92 -3.03
C THR A 140 4.10 2.62 -1.71
N SER A 141 3.45 3.75 -1.50
CA SER A 141 3.41 4.41 -0.20
C SER A 141 2.19 5.32 -0.08
N ARG A 142 1.60 5.40 1.13
CA ARG A 142 0.46 6.26 1.44
C ARG A 142 0.70 7.08 2.70
N ALA A 143 0.55 8.41 2.61
CA ALA A 143 0.52 9.34 3.74
C ALA A 143 1.73 9.31 4.71
N VAL A 144 2.92 8.95 4.23
CA VAL A 144 4.13 8.86 5.07
C VAL A 144 4.85 10.19 5.21
N ALA A 145 5.05 10.90 4.08
CA ALA A 145 5.80 12.16 4.03
C ALA A 145 5.45 12.99 2.78
N ARG A 146 6.05 14.17 2.61
CA ARG A 146 5.99 14.92 1.35
C ARG A 146 6.64 14.12 0.22
N LEU A 147 6.20 14.37 -1.01
CA LEU A 147 6.57 13.55 -2.18
C LEU A 147 8.07 13.52 -2.47
N ASN A 148 8.78 14.63 -2.23
CA ASN A 148 10.25 14.68 -2.38
C ASN A 148 10.95 13.65 -1.46
N ILE A 149 10.55 13.58 -0.18
CA ILE A 149 11.07 12.61 0.79
C ILE A 149 10.63 11.19 0.41
N LEU A 150 9.36 11.01 0.02
CA LEU A 150 8.87 9.69 -0.41
C LEU A 150 9.63 9.14 -1.61
N ALA A 151 10.00 9.99 -2.57
CA ALA A 151 10.79 9.58 -3.72
C ALA A 151 12.17 9.04 -3.30
N GLU A 152 12.84 9.70 -2.34
CA GLU A 152 14.11 9.24 -1.79
C GLU A 152 14.00 7.91 -1.04
N LEU A 153 12.88 7.69 -0.33
CA LEU A 153 12.63 6.46 0.43
C LEU A 153 12.19 5.28 -0.44
N CYS A 154 11.48 5.53 -1.54
CA CYS A 154 10.81 4.48 -2.31
C CYS A 154 11.54 4.12 -3.62
N LEU A 155 12.07 5.10 -4.36
CA LEU A 155 12.73 4.84 -5.65
C LEU A 155 13.94 3.89 -5.54
N PRO A 156 14.75 3.90 -4.47
CA PRO A 156 15.85 2.95 -4.35
C PRO A 156 15.44 1.47 -4.38
N PHE A 157 14.20 1.13 -4.05
CA PHE A 157 13.70 -0.24 -4.11
C PHE A 157 13.28 -0.68 -5.50
N VAL A 158 12.99 0.28 -6.38
CA VAL A 158 12.37 0.03 -7.69
C VAL A 158 13.43 -0.36 -8.72
N LYS A 159 13.19 -1.46 -9.42
CA LYS A 159 14.00 -1.88 -10.58
C LYS A 159 13.94 -0.82 -11.68
N PRO A 160 14.99 -0.69 -12.50
CA PRO A 160 14.89 0.06 -13.75
C PRO A 160 13.68 -0.40 -14.59
N GLY A 161 12.84 0.54 -15.02
CA GLY A 161 11.58 0.25 -15.71
C GLY A 161 10.40 -0.15 -14.82
N GLY A 162 10.57 -0.17 -13.49
CA GLY A 162 9.50 -0.36 -12.54
C GLY A 162 8.79 0.95 -12.17
N TYR A 163 7.87 0.90 -11.20
CA TYR A 163 7.00 2.02 -10.83
C TYR A 163 7.07 2.35 -9.34
N PHE A 164 7.02 3.63 -9.03
CA PHE A 164 6.66 4.09 -7.69
C PHE A 164 5.28 4.76 -7.74
N LEU A 165 4.33 4.25 -6.96
CA LEU A 165 2.95 4.73 -6.87
C LEU A 165 2.75 5.42 -5.51
N ALA A 166 2.72 6.74 -5.52
CA ALA A 166 2.50 7.55 -4.33
C ALA A 166 1.03 7.91 -4.19
N MET A 167 0.36 7.42 -3.14
CA MET A 167 -1.01 7.83 -2.82
C MET A 167 -0.99 9.14 -2.04
N LYS A 168 -1.43 10.21 -2.69
CA LYS A 168 -1.42 11.58 -2.14
C LYS A 168 -2.82 12.20 -2.15
N ALA A 169 -3.07 13.11 -1.22
CA ALA A 169 -4.31 13.90 -1.14
C ALA A 169 -4.26 15.13 -2.07
N ALA A 170 -5.17 16.08 -1.88
CA ALA A 170 -5.40 17.24 -2.75
C ALA A 170 -4.17 18.13 -3.04
N ALA A 171 -3.14 18.15 -2.18
CA ALA A 171 -1.90 18.91 -2.40
C ALA A 171 -0.89 18.22 -3.34
N ALA A 172 -1.28 17.13 -4.01
CA ALA A 172 -0.37 16.33 -4.85
C ALA A 172 0.33 17.13 -5.96
N ALA A 173 -0.35 18.07 -6.58
CA ALA A 173 0.19 18.86 -7.70
C ALA A 173 1.35 19.77 -7.24
N GLU A 174 1.20 20.45 -6.10
CA GLU A 174 2.24 21.31 -5.53
C GLU A 174 3.46 20.50 -5.08
N GLU A 175 3.22 19.40 -4.35
CA GLU A 175 4.30 18.50 -3.92
C GLU A 175 5.04 17.89 -5.12
N LEU A 176 4.34 17.62 -6.23
CA LEU A 176 4.94 17.09 -7.44
C LEU A 176 5.90 18.08 -8.08
N GLU A 177 5.51 19.35 -8.19
CA GLU A 177 6.40 20.40 -8.73
C GLU A 177 7.69 20.52 -7.90
N GLU A 178 7.58 20.49 -6.58
CA GLU A 178 8.74 20.52 -5.68
C GLU A 178 9.63 19.28 -5.83
N ALA A 179 9.03 18.10 -6.03
CA ALA A 179 9.74 16.82 -6.09
C ALA A 179 10.41 16.52 -7.45
N LYS A 180 9.98 17.15 -8.55
CA LYS A 180 10.42 16.84 -9.92
C LYS A 180 11.95 16.73 -10.09
N ARG A 181 12.68 17.70 -9.55
CA ARG A 181 14.15 17.71 -9.66
C ARG A 181 14.80 16.56 -8.87
N GLY A 182 14.27 16.26 -7.68
CA GLY A 182 14.73 15.13 -6.85
C GLY A 182 14.45 13.81 -7.53
N ILE A 183 13.24 13.62 -8.03
CA ILE A 183 12.83 12.42 -8.78
C ILE A 183 13.75 12.18 -9.98
N ALA A 184 14.03 13.22 -10.79
CA ALA A 184 14.93 13.09 -11.94
C ALA A 184 16.37 12.71 -11.52
N ARG A 185 16.89 13.28 -10.43
CA ARG A 185 18.21 12.90 -9.89
C ARG A 185 18.29 11.45 -9.41
N LEU A 186 17.18 10.91 -8.93
CA LEU A 186 17.05 9.52 -8.53
C LEU A 186 16.80 8.56 -9.71
N GLY A 187 16.83 9.08 -10.94
CA GLY A 187 16.59 8.28 -12.16
C GLY A 187 15.10 8.05 -12.47
N GLY A 188 14.20 8.70 -11.73
CA GLY A 188 12.77 8.60 -11.93
C GLY A 188 12.24 9.58 -12.98
N ARG A 189 11.09 9.23 -13.56
CA ARG A 189 10.30 10.05 -14.46
C ARG A 189 8.85 10.07 -13.96
N VAL A 190 8.24 11.25 -13.92
CA VAL A 190 6.81 11.37 -13.62
C VAL A 190 6.00 11.00 -14.85
N GLU A 191 5.07 10.08 -14.70
CA GLU A 191 4.17 9.69 -15.80
C GLU A 191 2.79 10.33 -15.64
N LYS A 192 2.01 10.04 -14.66
CA LYS A 192 0.72 10.71 -14.39
C LYS A 192 0.27 10.42 -12.95
#